data_602f1ee317826f5a4bc8279c339ef00d
#
_entry.id   602f1ee317826f5a4bc8279c339ef00d
#
_cell.length_a   1.000
_cell.length_b   1.000
_cell.length_c   1.000
_cell.angle_alpha   90.00
_cell.angle_beta   90.00
_cell.angle_gamma   90.00
#
_symmetry.space_group_name_H-M   'P 1'
#
loop_
_entity.id
_entity.type
_entity.pdbx_description
1 polymer ?
#
loop_
_entity_poly.entity_id
_entity_poly.type
_entity_poly.pdbx_seq_one_letter_code
_entity_poly.pdbx_strand_id
1 'polypeptide(L)'
;EIRRLLLVIPNIIDPSVPIGPDDSANVEVERFGEPVVPDFDIPYHTEIMERFAGIDMDAAGRVSGNGFYYLMGDIARLHEAVLAYARDFMIDKGFTFCIPPFMIHGNVVEGVMSQTDMDAMMYKIEGEDLYLIGTSEHSMVGRFIDQILPESSLPQTLTSYSPCFRKEKGAHGIEERGVFRIHQFEKQEMIVVCKPEESMDWYEKMWRWSVEYFRNLEIPVRQLECCSGDLADLKVKSCDIEAWSPRQQKYFEVCSCSNLGDAQARRLRIRYKDESGKT
;
A
#
# COMPACT_ATOMS: atom_id res chain seq x y z
N GLU A 1 -28.15 12.08 4.19
CA GLU A 1 -27.47 12.75 5.32
C GLU A 1 -26.90 11.72 6.32
N ILE A 2 -27.69 10.77 6.84
CA ILE A 2 -27.24 9.74 7.81
C ILE A 2 -26.04 8.95 7.27
N ARG A 3 -26.10 8.46 6.00
CA ARG A 3 -24.99 7.72 5.39
C ARG A 3 -23.70 8.55 5.38
N ARG A 4 -23.77 9.85 5.05
CA ARG A 4 -22.57 10.73 5.03
C ARG A 4 -21.97 10.87 6.43
N LEU A 5 -22.81 11.00 7.46
CA LEU A 5 -22.34 11.05 8.85
C LEU A 5 -21.68 9.75 9.29
N LEU A 6 -22.24 8.60 8.90
CA LEU A 6 -21.65 7.29 9.22
C LEU A 6 -20.31 7.06 8.54
N LEU A 7 -20.09 7.63 7.35
CA LEU A 7 -18.83 7.47 6.60
C LEU A 7 -17.64 8.24 7.19
N VAL A 8 -17.88 9.23 8.07
CA VAL A 8 -16.80 9.98 8.72
C VAL A 8 -16.50 9.50 10.15
N ILE A 9 -17.21 8.47 10.63
CA ILE A 9 -16.92 7.86 11.93
C ILE A 9 -15.73 6.92 11.76
N PRO A 10 -14.62 7.12 12.51
CA PRO A 10 -13.48 6.23 12.45
C PRO A 10 -13.81 4.83 12.97
N ASN A 11 -13.02 3.85 12.56
CA ASN A 11 -13.15 2.49 13.06
C ASN A 11 -12.70 2.40 14.54
N ILE A 12 -13.08 1.32 15.20
CA ILE A 12 -12.60 1.00 16.56
C ILE A 12 -11.21 0.38 16.40
N ILE A 13 -10.23 1.02 17.02
CA ILE A 13 -8.84 0.51 16.99
C ILE A 13 -8.65 -0.68 17.92
N ASP A 14 -7.71 -1.56 17.58
CA ASP A 14 -7.32 -2.69 18.43
C ASP A 14 -6.71 -2.17 19.76
N PRO A 15 -7.01 -2.82 20.91
CA PRO A 15 -6.46 -2.41 22.20
C PRO A 15 -4.91 -2.42 22.28
N SER A 16 -4.23 -3.15 21.40
CA SER A 16 -2.76 -3.18 21.33
C SER A 16 -2.13 -2.01 20.58
N VAL A 17 -2.94 -1.17 19.91
CA VAL A 17 -2.44 0.01 19.18
C VAL A 17 -1.86 1.03 20.14
N PRO A 18 -0.62 1.50 19.94
CA PRO A 18 -0.04 2.56 20.75
C PRO A 18 -0.86 3.85 20.67
N ILE A 19 -1.03 4.54 21.79
CA ILE A 19 -1.74 5.83 21.80
C ILE A 19 -0.73 6.96 21.60
N GLY A 20 -0.94 7.77 20.58
CA GLY A 20 -0.07 8.89 20.25
C GLY A 20 -0.77 9.92 19.36
N PRO A 21 -0.21 11.15 19.27
CA PRO A 21 -0.82 12.25 18.53
C PRO A 21 -0.61 12.18 17.01
N ASP A 22 0.50 11.63 16.56
CA ASP A 22 0.96 11.57 15.17
C ASP A 22 2.03 10.49 14.98
N ASP A 23 2.61 10.38 13.78
CA ASP A 23 3.62 9.40 13.37
C ASP A 23 4.89 9.39 14.27
N SER A 24 5.20 10.51 14.94
CA SER A 24 6.33 10.57 15.88
C SER A 24 6.19 9.64 17.10
N ALA A 25 4.98 9.19 17.37
CA ALA A 25 4.65 8.26 18.44
C ALA A 25 4.52 6.79 17.97
N ASN A 26 4.84 6.50 16.73
CA ASN A 26 4.91 5.15 16.22
C ASN A 26 6.03 4.36 16.95
N VAL A 27 5.81 3.07 17.16
CA VAL A 27 6.69 2.25 17.99
C VAL A 27 7.45 1.23 17.14
N GLU A 28 8.77 1.30 17.18
CA GLU A 28 9.61 0.24 16.61
C GLU A 28 9.44 -1.04 17.44
N VAL A 29 8.98 -2.12 16.79
CA VAL A 29 8.73 -3.41 17.45
C VAL A 29 9.90 -4.35 17.26
N GLU A 30 10.40 -4.48 16.02
CA GLU A 30 11.45 -5.44 15.70
C GLU A 30 12.30 -4.97 14.51
N ARG A 31 13.58 -5.33 14.53
CA ARG A 31 14.53 -5.13 13.43
C ARG A 31 14.96 -6.44 12.83
N PHE A 32 15.14 -6.43 11.51
CA PHE A 32 15.55 -7.58 10.73
C PHE A 32 16.76 -7.22 9.86
N GLY A 33 17.91 -7.77 10.20
CA GLY A 33 19.19 -7.48 9.58
C GLY A 33 19.86 -6.24 10.13
N GLU A 34 21.18 -6.20 10.00
CA GLU A 34 22.03 -5.14 10.53
C GLU A 34 22.12 -3.97 9.55
N PRO A 35 21.81 -2.74 9.98
CA PRO A 35 22.01 -1.56 9.16
C PRO A 35 23.51 -1.29 9.00
N VAL A 36 23.99 -1.27 7.77
CA VAL A 36 25.39 -1.02 7.44
C VAL A 36 25.53 0.37 6.82
N VAL A 37 26.55 1.10 7.22
CA VAL A 37 26.98 2.34 6.57
C VAL A 37 28.38 2.08 5.99
N PRO A 38 28.52 2.04 4.65
CA PRO A 38 29.84 1.87 4.03
C PRO A 38 30.75 3.08 4.29
N ASP A 39 32.06 2.89 4.14
CA ASP A 39 33.09 3.90 4.35
C ASP A 39 33.37 4.79 3.14
N PHE A 40 32.45 4.84 2.20
CA PHE A 40 32.49 5.68 1.00
C PHE A 40 31.23 6.52 0.84
N ASP A 41 31.33 7.64 0.10
CA ASP A 41 30.21 8.50 -0.19
C ASP A 41 29.22 7.80 -1.12
N ILE A 42 27.97 7.67 -0.67
CA ILE A 42 26.90 7.03 -1.42
C ILE A 42 26.22 8.11 -2.26
N PRO A 43 26.22 7.99 -3.61
CA PRO A 43 25.49 8.92 -4.49
C PRO A 43 23.97 8.86 -4.25
N TYR A 44 23.28 9.90 -4.69
CA TYR A 44 21.81 9.87 -4.75
C TYR A 44 21.32 8.78 -5.71
N HIS A 45 20.14 8.22 -5.45
CA HIS A 45 19.57 7.18 -6.33
C HIS A 45 19.42 7.67 -7.78
N THR A 46 18.99 8.92 -8.00
CA THR A 46 18.93 9.51 -9.35
C THR A 46 20.29 9.64 -10.00
N GLU A 47 21.33 10.01 -9.26
CA GLU A 47 22.72 10.09 -9.79
C GLU A 47 23.24 8.70 -10.21
N ILE A 48 22.86 7.65 -9.45
CA ILE A 48 23.17 6.27 -9.84
C ILE A 48 22.44 5.90 -11.12
N MET A 49 21.13 6.18 -11.20
CA MET A 49 20.33 5.90 -12.40
C MET A 49 20.84 6.65 -13.63
N GLU A 50 21.27 7.92 -13.48
CA GLU A 50 21.83 8.73 -14.54
C GLU A 50 23.14 8.14 -15.08
N ARG A 51 24.02 7.59 -14.23
CA ARG A 51 25.27 6.90 -14.64
C ARG A 51 25.00 5.72 -15.57
N PHE A 52 23.84 5.09 -15.45
CA PHE A 52 23.39 3.99 -16.32
C PHE A 52 22.48 4.46 -17.47
N ALA A 53 22.34 5.79 -17.69
CA ALA A 53 21.39 6.35 -18.64
C ALA A 53 19.95 5.79 -18.42
N GLY A 54 19.60 5.51 -17.17
CA GLY A 54 18.40 4.76 -16.79
C GLY A 54 17.22 5.62 -16.33
N ILE A 55 17.37 6.95 -16.31
CA ILE A 55 16.30 7.87 -15.89
C ILE A 55 16.34 9.16 -16.75
N ASP A 56 15.14 9.68 -17.08
CA ASP A 56 15.00 11.00 -17.73
C ASP A 56 13.83 11.77 -17.07
N MET A 57 14.18 12.58 -16.09
CA MET A 57 13.22 13.43 -15.35
C MET A 57 12.86 14.69 -16.15
N ASP A 58 13.76 15.19 -17.00
CA ASP A 58 13.53 16.38 -17.83
C ASP A 58 12.49 16.10 -18.91
N ALA A 59 12.59 14.95 -19.59
CA ALA A 59 11.57 14.54 -20.55
C ALA A 59 10.21 14.32 -19.85
N ALA A 60 10.19 13.68 -18.68
CA ALA A 60 8.97 13.50 -17.91
C ALA A 60 8.34 14.85 -17.50
N GLY A 61 9.17 15.83 -17.09
CA GLY A 61 8.73 17.19 -16.78
C GLY A 61 8.05 17.88 -17.95
N ARG A 62 8.58 17.71 -19.17
CA ARG A 62 7.97 18.27 -20.41
C ARG A 62 6.66 17.59 -20.81
N VAL A 63 6.52 16.29 -20.52
CA VAL A 63 5.34 15.47 -20.94
C VAL A 63 4.21 15.55 -19.93
N SER A 64 4.53 15.44 -18.63
CA SER A 64 3.53 15.24 -17.58
C SER A 64 3.69 16.19 -16.39
N GLY A 65 4.78 16.93 -16.31
CA GLY A 65 5.11 17.77 -15.16
C GLY A 65 6.03 17.09 -14.15
N ASN A 66 6.30 17.79 -13.07
CA ASN A 66 7.12 17.27 -11.97
C ASN A 66 6.42 16.10 -11.26
N GLY A 67 7.18 15.16 -10.69
CA GLY A 67 6.64 13.99 -10.00
C GLY A 67 6.28 12.83 -10.93
N PHE A 68 6.78 12.88 -12.18
CA PHE A 68 6.76 11.77 -13.13
C PHE A 68 8.18 11.43 -13.56
N TYR A 69 8.39 10.29 -14.19
CA TYR A 69 9.70 9.79 -14.58
C TYR A 69 9.63 8.97 -15.88
N TYR A 70 10.75 8.85 -16.55
CA TYR A 70 11.03 7.76 -17.48
C TYR A 70 12.13 6.89 -16.88
N LEU A 71 11.88 5.60 -16.75
CA LEU A 71 12.92 4.61 -16.49
C LEU A 71 13.31 3.95 -17.81
N MET A 72 14.61 3.71 -18.02
CA MET A 72 15.11 3.19 -19.28
C MET A 72 16.20 2.14 -19.06
N GLY A 73 16.43 1.33 -20.10
CA GLY A 73 17.52 0.37 -20.14
C GLY A 73 17.52 -0.62 -18.97
N ASP A 74 18.68 -0.83 -18.37
CA ASP A 74 18.84 -1.78 -17.28
C ASP A 74 18.20 -1.35 -15.98
N ILE A 75 18.02 -0.04 -15.74
CA ILE A 75 17.25 0.45 -14.56
C ILE A 75 15.78 0.07 -14.68
N ALA A 76 15.17 0.23 -15.87
CA ALA A 76 13.79 -0.20 -16.10
C ALA A 76 13.65 -1.73 -15.94
N ARG A 77 14.61 -2.51 -16.45
CA ARG A 77 14.64 -3.97 -16.28
C ARG A 77 14.79 -4.39 -14.83
N LEU A 78 15.63 -3.69 -14.05
CA LEU A 78 15.77 -3.95 -12.61
C LEU A 78 14.47 -3.65 -11.85
N HIS A 79 13.82 -2.54 -12.16
CA HIS A 79 12.52 -2.18 -11.60
C HIS A 79 11.48 -3.29 -11.86
N GLU A 80 11.33 -3.74 -13.10
CA GLU A 80 10.43 -4.84 -13.46
C GLU A 80 10.82 -6.16 -12.79
N ALA A 81 12.12 -6.43 -12.64
CA ALA A 81 12.60 -7.66 -12.00
C ALA A 81 12.23 -7.70 -10.50
N VAL A 82 12.34 -6.58 -9.80
CA VAL A 82 11.94 -6.46 -8.38
C VAL A 82 10.43 -6.73 -8.24
N LEU A 83 9.60 -6.13 -9.10
CA LEU A 83 8.15 -6.35 -9.09
C LEU A 83 7.77 -7.78 -9.49
N ALA A 84 8.45 -8.36 -10.48
CA ALA A 84 8.22 -9.74 -10.88
C ALA A 84 8.59 -10.72 -9.77
N TYR A 85 9.69 -10.46 -9.06
CA TYR A 85 10.06 -11.26 -7.89
C TYR A 85 9.01 -11.15 -6.77
N ALA A 86 8.51 -9.94 -6.48
CA ALA A 86 7.44 -9.76 -5.49
C ALA A 86 6.17 -10.55 -5.88
N ARG A 87 5.76 -10.49 -7.14
CA ARG A 87 4.63 -11.25 -7.66
C ARG A 87 4.80 -12.75 -7.44
N ASP A 88 5.93 -13.29 -7.87
CA ASP A 88 6.20 -14.73 -7.81
C ASP A 88 6.33 -15.19 -6.35
N PHE A 89 6.97 -14.39 -5.49
CA PHE A 89 7.04 -14.62 -4.06
C PHE A 89 5.64 -14.73 -3.42
N MET A 90 4.71 -13.83 -3.77
CA MET A 90 3.33 -13.89 -3.24
C MET A 90 2.55 -15.08 -3.78
N ILE A 91 2.76 -15.47 -5.05
CA ILE A 91 2.16 -16.69 -5.61
C ILE A 91 2.65 -17.92 -4.83
N ASP A 92 3.94 -18.00 -4.50
CA ASP A 92 4.52 -19.09 -3.72
C ASP A 92 3.98 -19.14 -2.28
N LYS A 93 3.52 -18.00 -1.73
CA LYS A 93 2.78 -17.93 -0.44
C LYS A 93 1.31 -18.34 -0.55
N GLY A 94 0.84 -18.71 -1.74
CA GLY A 94 -0.53 -19.20 -1.99
C GLY A 94 -1.52 -18.12 -2.41
N PHE A 95 -1.04 -16.92 -2.80
CA PHE A 95 -1.92 -15.88 -3.33
C PHE A 95 -2.27 -16.11 -4.80
N THR A 96 -3.51 -15.87 -5.15
CA THR A 96 -3.95 -15.86 -6.55
C THR A 96 -3.58 -14.53 -7.19
N PHE A 97 -2.74 -14.55 -8.22
CA PHE A 97 -2.40 -13.36 -8.98
C PHE A 97 -3.58 -12.90 -9.83
N CYS A 98 -3.89 -11.61 -9.77
CA CYS A 98 -4.91 -10.99 -10.62
C CYS A 98 -4.45 -9.65 -11.19
N ILE A 99 -4.96 -9.28 -12.34
CA ILE A 99 -4.80 -7.97 -12.96
C ILE A 99 -6.17 -7.28 -12.88
N PRO A 100 -6.35 -6.30 -11.99
CA PRO A 100 -7.63 -5.63 -11.77
C PRO A 100 -7.82 -4.45 -12.72
N PRO A 101 -9.02 -3.89 -12.83
CA PRO A 101 -9.23 -2.58 -13.45
C PRO A 101 -8.43 -1.48 -12.73
N PHE A 102 -7.81 -0.58 -13.49
CA PHE A 102 -7.05 0.56 -12.93
C PHE A 102 -7.88 1.84 -12.80
N MET A 103 -9.14 1.77 -13.19
CA MET A 103 -10.15 2.80 -12.97
C MET A 103 -11.36 2.18 -12.29
N ILE A 104 -11.90 2.85 -11.28
CA ILE A 104 -13.02 2.36 -10.46
C ILE A 104 -14.08 3.44 -10.27
N HIS A 105 -15.31 3.03 -10.04
CA HIS A 105 -16.43 3.94 -9.77
C HIS A 105 -16.30 4.62 -8.39
N GLY A 106 -16.91 5.80 -8.26
CA GLY A 106 -16.90 6.58 -7.01
C GLY A 106 -17.44 5.82 -5.80
N ASN A 107 -18.47 4.98 -5.98
CA ASN A 107 -19.02 4.16 -4.90
C ASN A 107 -18.05 3.08 -4.37
N VAL A 108 -17.13 2.61 -5.21
CA VAL A 108 -16.04 1.71 -4.77
C VAL A 108 -15.01 2.50 -3.97
N VAL A 109 -14.63 3.70 -4.45
CA VAL A 109 -13.70 4.58 -3.72
C VAL A 109 -14.24 4.91 -2.33
N GLU A 110 -15.52 5.33 -2.20
CA GLU A 110 -16.18 5.59 -0.91
C GLU A 110 -16.18 4.36 0.03
N GLY A 111 -16.13 3.16 -0.54
CA GLY A 111 -16.10 1.92 0.22
C GLY A 111 -14.72 1.57 0.80
N VAL A 112 -13.64 2.05 0.19
CA VAL A 112 -12.27 1.63 0.53
C VAL A 112 -11.45 2.70 1.23
N MET A 113 -11.88 3.97 1.22
CA MET A 113 -11.18 5.07 1.90
C MET A 113 -12.13 6.13 2.45
N SER A 114 -11.61 7.08 3.22
CA SER A 114 -12.36 8.23 3.69
C SER A 114 -12.60 9.25 2.56
N GLN A 115 -13.61 10.12 2.72
CA GLN A 115 -13.85 11.21 1.76
C GLN A 115 -12.67 12.19 1.71
N THR A 116 -12.02 12.43 2.83
CA THR A 116 -10.86 13.32 2.95
C THR A 116 -9.70 12.77 2.12
N ASP A 117 -9.40 11.47 2.26
CA ASP A 117 -8.34 10.80 1.49
C ASP A 117 -8.66 10.77 0.00
N MET A 118 -9.94 10.52 -0.35
CA MET A 118 -10.39 10.54 -1.74
C MET A 118 -10.10 11.89 -2.42
N ASP A 119 -10.44 12.99 -1.77
CA ASP A 119 -10.24 14.35 -2.30
C ASP A 119 -8.74 14.73 -2.39
N ALA A 120 -7.95 14.29 -1.42
CA ALA A 120 -6.52 14.56 -1.36
C ALA A 120 -5.69 13.71 -2.35
N MET A 121 -6.09 12.45 -2.57
CA MET A 121 -5.27 11.45 -3.25
C MET A 121 -5.72 11.16 -4.69
N MET A 122 -7.04 11.01 -4.94
CA MET A 122 -7.53 10.37 -6.15
C MET A 122 -7.62 11.32 -7.35
N TYR A 123 -7.14 10.87 -8.51
CA TYR A 123 -7.43 11.51 -9.80
C TYR A 123 -8.80 11.05 -10.31
N LYS A 124 -9.66 12.00 -10.65
CA LYS A 124 -10.96 11.76 -11.27
C LYS A 124 -10.89 12.00 -12.77
N ILE A 125 -11.53 11.14 -13.56
CA ILE A 125 -11.72 11.35 -14.99
C ILE A 125 -12.84 12.38 -15.20
N GLU A 126 -12.54 13.44 -15.95
CA GLU A 126 -13.51 14.49 -16.24
C GLU A 126 -14.66 13.94 -17.10
N GLY A 127 -15.91 14.23 -16.70
CA GLY A 127 -17.12 13.77 -17.40
C GLY A 127 -17.53 12.34 -17.11
N GLU A 128 -16.75 11.58 -16.33
CA GLU A 128 -17.02 10.18 -16.01
C GLU A 128 -17.13 9.94 -14.49
N ASP A 129 -17.89 8.91 -14.10
CA ASP A 129 -17.83 8.39 -12.72
C ASP A 129 -16.70 7.36 -12.60
N LEU A 130 -15.48 7.78 -12.93
CA LEU A 130 -14.28 6.96 -12.87
C LEU A 130 -13.13 7.71 -12.18
N TYR A 131 -12.36 6.95 -11.41
CA TYR A 131 -11.18 7.41 -10.68
C TYR A 131 -10.02 6.47 -10.98
N LEU A 132 -8.83 7.02 -11.21
CA LEU A 132 -7.60 6.23 -11.27
C LEU A 132 -7.29 5.68 -9.88
N ILE A 133 -6.89 4.42 -9.79
CA ILE A 133 -6.56 3.78 -8.51
C ILE A 133 -5.29 4.37 -7.90
N GLY A 134 -5.30 4.59 -6.58
CA GLY A 134 -4.10 4.92 -5.80
C GLY A 134 -3.36 3.68 -5.30
N THR A 135 -3.98 2.50 -5.42
CA THR A 135 -3.46 1.16 -5.13
C THR A 135 -4.42 0.12 -5.72
N SER A 136 -3.91 -1.04 -6.10
CA SER A 136 -4.75 -2.14 -6.59
C SER A 136 -5.66 -2.74 -5.50
N GLU A 137 -5.37 -2.49 -4.21
CA GLU A 137 -6.26 -2.83 -3.10
C GLU A 137 -7.69 -2.37 -3.38
N HIS A 138 -7.85 -1.12 -3.82
CA HIS A 138 -9.17 -0.52 -4.09
C HIS A 138 -9.99 -1.37 -5.07
N SER A 139 -9.37 -1.76 -6.15
CA SER A 139 -10.00 -2.55 -7.21
C SER A 139 -10.23 -4.01 -6.79
N MET A 140 -9.25 -4.60 -6.08
CA MET A 140 -9.33 -5.98 -5.62
C MET A 140 -10.43 -6.18 -4.57
N VAL A 141 -10.56 -5.25 -3.62
CA VAL A 141 -11.65 -5.28 -2.63
C VAL A 141 -12.98 -4.95 -3.31
N GLY A 142 -12.98 -3.98 -4.24
CA GLY A 142 -14.15 -3.62 -5.04
C GLY A 142 -14.73 -4.77 -5.87
N ARG A 143 -13.91 -5.79 -6.21
CA ARG A 143 -14.37 -7.02 -6.88
C ARG A 143 -15.51 -7.73 -6.14
N PHE A 144 -15.59 -7.57 -4.83
CA PHE A 144 -16.56 -8.23 -3.97
C PHE A 144 -17.78 -7.36 -3.63
N ILE A 145 -17.90 -6.15 -4.18
CA ILE A 145 -19.02 -5.25 -3.90
C ILE A 145 -20.38 -5.95 -4.09
N ASP A 146 -21.28 -5.78 -3.13
CA ASP A 146 -22.63 -6.36 -3.12
C ASP A 146 -22.69 -7.92 -3.12
N GLN A 147 -21.59 -8.60 -2.83
CA GLN A 147 -21.57 -10.06 -2.85
C GLN A 147 -21.80 -10.69 -1.48
N ILE A 148 -22.42 -11.87 -1.50
CA ILE A 148 -22.51 -12.79 -0.39
C ILE A 148 -21.68 -14.03 -0.76
N LEU A 149 -20.50 -14.15 -0.14
CA LEU A 149 -19.56 -15.24 -0.42
C LEU A 149 -19.98 -16.51 0.33
N PRO A 150 -19.84 -17.70 -0.24
CA PRO A 150 -19.96 -18.92 0.54
C PRO A 150 -18.80 -19.03 1.53
N GLU A 151 -19.05 -19.45 2.76
CA GLU A 151 -18.00 -19.62 3.79
C GLU A 151 -16.84 -20.51 3.29
N SER A 152 -17.16 -21.56 2.54
CA SER A 152 -16.17 -22.48 1.97
C SER A 152 -15.20 -21.82 0.96
N SER A 153 -15.49 -20.60 0.49
CA SER A 153 -14.60 -19.85 -0.40
C SER A 153 -13.61 -18.94 0.35
N LEU A 154 -13.71 -18.86 1.67
CA LEU A 154 -12.82 -18.05 2.48
C LEU A 154 -11.67 -18.91 3.05
N PRO A 155 -10.48 -18.33 3.20
CA PRO A 155 -10.11 -16.98 2.83
C PRO A 155 -9.90 -16.80 1.32
N GLN A 156 -10.18 -15.58 0.81
CA GLN A 156 -9.75 -15.17 -0.54
C GLN A 156 -8.40 -14.44 -0.41
N THR A 157 -7.36 -15.01 -1.00
CA THR A 157 -6.00 -14.46 -0.98
C THR A 157 -5.63 -14.00 -2.38
N LEU A 158 -5.52 -12.69 -2.59
CA LEU A 158 -5.25 -12.09 -3.89
C LEU A 158 -4.00 -11.24 -3.85
N THR A 159 -3.19 -11.32 -4.90
CA THR A 159 -2.05 -10.43 -5.12
C THR A 159 -2.15 -9.79 -6.50
N SER A 160 -1.69 -8.56 -6.63
CA SER A 160 -1.83 -7.79 -7.85
C SER A 160 -0.68 -6.83 -8.04
N TYR A 161 -0.18 -6.75 -9.25
CA TYR A 161 0.62 -5.63 -9.72
C TYR A 161 -0.29 -4.57 -10.33
N SER A 162 0.00 -3.30 -10.04
CA SER A 162 -0.64 -2.19 -10.76
C SER A 162 0.22 -0.93 -10.79
N PRO A 163 0.05 -0.06 -11.80
CA PRO A 163 0.35 1.34 -11.65
C PRO A 163 -0.58 1.94 -10.58
N CYS A 164 -0.06 2.93 -9.86
CA CYS A 164 -0.77 3.67 -8.84
C CYS A 164 -0.66 5.16 -9.13
N PHE A 165 -1.74 5.90 -8.94
CA PHE A 165 -1.81 7.33 -9.25
C PHE A 165 -2.26 8.10 -8.02
N ARG A 166 -1.41 9.02 -7.54
CA ARG A 166 -1.70 9.83 -6.35
C ARG A 166 -1.38 11.30 -6.60
N LYS A 167 -2.28 12.18 -6.16
CA LYS A 167 -2.08 13.63 -6.26
C LYS A 167 -0.96 14.15 -5.35
N GLU A 168 -0.60 13.39 -4.31
CA GLU A 168 0.44 13.75 -3.32
C GLU A 168 0.30 15.18 -2.78
N LYS A 169 -0.94 15.65 -2.58
CA LYS A 169 -1.20 17.00 -2.07
C LYS A 169 -0.74 17.13 -0.62
N GLY A 170 0.10 18.13 -0.35
CA GLY A 170 0.60 18.42 1.00
C GLY A 170 1.89 17.72 1.38
N ALA A 171 2.45 16.89 0.50
CA ALA A 171 3.77 16.32 0.71
C ALA A 171 4.85 17.36 0.39
N HIS A 172 5.56 17.83 1.43
CA HIS A 172 6.66 18.79 1.30
C HIS A 172 7.86 18.32 2.13
N GLY A 173 9.07 18.29 1.54
CA GLY A 173 10.30 17.95 2.27
C GLY A 173 11.48 17.55 1.38
N ILE A 174 12.65 17.36 1.99
CA ILE A 174 13.91 16.99 1.29
C ILE A 174 13.80 15.62 0.60
N GLU A 175 12.90 14.76 1.07
CA GLU A 175 12.64 13.42 0.53
C GLU A 175 11.87 13.42 -0.78
N GLU A 176 11.37 14.58 -1.23
CA GLU A 176 10.69 14.77 -2.51
C GLU A 176 11.63 14.76 -3.71
N ARG A 177 12.95 14.85 -3.49
CA ARG A 177 13.91 14.84 -4.59
C ARG A 177 14.02 13.46 -5.22
N GLY A 178 13.86 13.40 -6.54
CA GLY A 178 14.00 12.18 -7.33
C GLY A 178 12.69 11.43 -7.48
N VAL A 179 12.74 10.08 -7.36
CA VAL A 179 11.59 9.19 -7.59
C VAL A 179 11.02 8.60 -6.29
N PHE A 180 11.24 9.26 -5.17
CA PHE A 180 10.79 8.78 -3.87
C PHE A 180 9.29 9.08 -3.63
N ARG A 181 8.84 10.31 -3.91
CA ARG A 181 7.44 10.73 -3.80
C ARG A 181 6.97 11.32 -5.12
N ILE A 182 6.15 10.57 -5.82
CA ILE A 182 5.80 10.79 -7.23
C ILE A 182 4.33 10.52 -7.48
N HIS A 183 3.78 11.09 -8.56
CA HIS A 183 2.36 10.97 -8.90
C HIS A 183 1.97 9.63 -9.52
N GLN A 184 2.93 8.94 -10.12
CA GLN A 184 2.76 7.63 -10.73
C GLN A 184 3.88 6.69 -10.27
N PHE A 185 3.52 5.55 -9.74
CA PHE A 185 4.46 4.49 -9.32
C PHE A 185 3.81 3.12 -9.50
N GLU A 186 4.58 2.06 -9.36
CA GLU A 186 4.09 0.69 -9.41
C GLU A 186 4.11 0.04 -8.03
N LYS A 187 3.16 -0.87 -7.81
CA LYS A 187 2.99 -1.55 -6.54
C LYS A 187 2.56 -3.00 -6.75
N GLN A 188 3.19 -3.90 -6.01
CA GLN A 188 2.69 -5.26 -5.81
C GLN A 188 1.92 -5.28 -4.49
N GLU A 189 0.67 -5.68 -4.52
CA GLU A 189 -0.26 -5.63 -3.38
C GLU A 189 -0.68 -7.03 -2.96
N MET A 190 -0.95 -7.22 -1.66
CA MET A 190 -1.64 -8.38 -1.11
C MET A 190 -2.95 -7.95 -0.47
N ILE A 191 -4.04 -8.67 -0.72
CA ILE A 191 -5.26 -8.57 0.08
C ILE A 191 -5.74 -9.93 0.52
N VAL A 192 -6.36 -9.97 1.70
CA VAL A 192 -7.04 -11.15 2.23
C VAL A 192 -8.44 -10.76 2.65
N VAL A 193 -9.43 -11.47 2.11
CA VAL A 193 -10.82 -11.41 2.55
C VAL A 193 -11.08 -12.70 3.33
N CYS A 194 -11.27 -12.59 4.64
CA CYS A 194 -11.37 -13.71 5.55
C CYS A 194 -12.51 -13.52 6.55
N LYS A 195 -12.74 -14.52 7.40
CA LYS A 195 -13.64 -14.38 8.55
C LYS A 195 -13.05 -13.40 9.56
N PRO A 196 -13.90 -12.66 10.31
CA PRO A 196 -13.43 -11.67 11.29
C PRO A 196 -12.43 -12.22 12.30
N GLU A 197 -12.67 -13.41 12.81
CA GLU A 197 -11.82 -14.10 13.81
C GLU A 197 -10.43 -14.49 13.29
N GLU A 198 -10.24 -14.56 11.97
CA GLU A 198 -8.96 -14.89 11.32
C GLU A 198 -8.13 -13.65 10.95
N SER A 199 -8.72 -12.45 11.05
CA SER A 199 -8.14 -11.26 10.47
C SER A 199 -6.79 -10.85 11.08
N MET A 200 -6.61 -11.05 12.39
CA MET A 200 -5.33 -10.75 13.07
C MET A 200 -4.24 -11.76 12.70
N ASP A 201 -4.59 -13.03 12.54
CA ASP A 201 -3.63 -14.06 12.10
C ASP A 201 -3.13 -13.79 10.67
N TRP A 202 -4.03 -13.30 9.80
CA TRP A 202 -3.66 -12.89 8.44
C TRP A 202 -2.81 -11.62 8.44
N TYR A 203 -3.13 -10.63 9.28
CA TYR A 203 -2.33 -9.43 9.47
C TYR A 203 -0.88 -9.78 9.84
N GLU A 204 -0.71 -10.66 10.86
CA GLU A 204 0.60 -11.12 11.31
C GLU A 204 1.38 -11.86 10.20
N LYS A 205 0.75 -12.70 9.42
CA LYS A 205 1.38 -13.40 8.29
C LYS A 205 1.82 -12.45 7.21
N MET A 206 0.95 -11.50 6.83
CA MET A 206 1.20 -10.60 5.70
C MET A 206 2.39 -9.67 5.94
N TRP A 207 2.48 -9.04 7.10
CA TRP A 207 3.62 -8.17 7.38
C TRP A 207 4.92 -8.97 7.52
N ARG A 208 4.88 -10.19 8.09
CA ARG A 208 6.07 -11.06 8.17
C ARG A 208 6.55 -11.49 6.79
N TRP A 209 5.65 -11.77 5.86
CA TRP A 209 6.03 -12.04 4.47
C TRP A 209 6.61 -10.81 3.78
N SER A 210 6.12 -9.62 4.07
CA SER A 210 6.75 -8.39 3.57
C SER A 210 8.20 -8.24 4.08
N VAL A 211 8.44 -8.51 5.36
CA VAL A 211 9.80 -8.57 5.92
C VAL A 211 10.65 -9.63 5.21
N GLU A 212 10.14 -10.85 5.07
CA GLU A 212 10.83 -11.94 4.38
C GLU A 212 11.22 -11.55 2.95
N TYR A 213 10.31 -10.92 2.21
CA TYR A 213 10.56 -10.42 0.87
C TYR A 213 11.75 -9.45 0.82
N PHE A 214 11.76 -8.42 1.65
CA PHE A 214 12.86 -7.45 1.69
C PHE A 214 14.17 -8.08 2.21
N ARG A 215 14.09 -9.02 3.15
CA ARG A 215 15.28 -9.76 3.62
C ARG A 215 15.88 -10.66 2.54
N ASN A 216 15.06 -11.24 1.66
CA ASN A 216 15.54 -11.99 0.51
C ASN A 216 16.26 -11.09 -0.53
N LEU A 217 15.97 -9.78 -0.53
CA LEU A 217 16.71 -8.77 -1.28
C LEU A 217 17.93 -8.22 -0.50
N GLU A 218 18.28 -8.84 0.64
CA GLU A 218 19.38 -8.42 1.53
C GLU A 218 19.22 -7.00 2.11
N ILE A 219 18.01 -6.45 2.09
CA ILE A 219 17.70 -5.11 2.60
C ILE A 219 17.37 -5.21 4.09
N PRO A 220 18.11 -4.52 5.00
CA PRO A 220 17.72 -4.43 6.40
C PRO A 220 16.41 -3.64 6.53
N VAL A 221 15.48 -4.17 7.32
CA VAL A 221 14.18 -3.53 7.55
C VAL A 221 13.84 -3.53 9.05
N ARG A 222 12.88 -2.68 9.42
CA ARG A 222 12.23 -2.72 10.73
C ARG A 222 10.72 -2.73 10.58
N GLN A 223 10.03 -3.28 11.57
CA GLN A 223 8.58 -3.11 11.73
C GLN A 223 8.32 -1.95 12.67
N LEU A 224 7.51 -1.01 12.23
CA LEU A 224 7.06 0.15 12.98
C LEU A 224 5.54 0.06 13.17
N GLU A 225 5.08 -0.13 14.41
CA GLU A 225 3.66 -0.16 14.74
C GLU A 225 3.09 1.25 14.74
N CYS A 226 2.07 1.50 13.93
CA CYS A 226 1.42 2.81 13.84
C CYS A 226 0.60 3.10 15.11
N CYS A 227 0.74 4.30 15.64
CA CYS A 227 -0.05 4.75 16.78
C CYS A 227 -1.44 5.27 16.35
N SER A 228 -2.31 5.53 17.33
CA SER A 228 -3.68 5.98 17.09
C SER A 228 -3.78 7.28 16.28
N GLY A 229 -2.80 8.18 16.38
CA GLY A 229 -2.79 9.44 15.66
C GLY A 229 -2.30 9.34 14.20
N ASP A 230 -1.70 8.21 13.83
CA ASP A 230 -1.22 7.91 12.48
C ASP A 230 -2.13 6.92 11.72
N LEU A 231 -3.10 6.32 12.39
CA LEU A 231 -4.05 5.40 11.76
C LEU A 231 -5.06 6.15 10.90
N ALA A 232 -5.21 5.74 9.64
CA ALA A 232 -6.33 6.18 8.81
C ALA A 232 -7.67 5.66 9.36
N ASP A 233 -8.76 6.41 9.13
CA ASP A 233 -10.08 6.21 9.72
C ASP A 233 -10.65 4.78 9.65
N LEU A 234 -10.32 4.02 8.61
CA LEU A 234 -10.85 2.66 8.42
C LEU A 234 -10.01 1.57 9.10
N LYS A 235 -8.81 1.90 9.56
CA LYS A 235 -7.88 0.90 10.10
C LYS A 235 -8.19 0.54 11.54
N VAL A 236 -8.14 -0.75 11.84
CA VAL A 236 -8.18 -1.29 13.20
C VAL A 236 -6.78 -1.34 13.79
N LYS A 237 -5.81 -1.71 12.98
CA LYS A 237 -4.39 -1.80 13.32
C LYS A 237 -3.56 -1.70 12.06
N SER A 238 -2.38 -1.10 12.15
CA SER A 238 -1.45 -0.97 11.02
C SER A 238 -0.01 -1.01 11.50
N CYS A 239 0.85 -1.54 10.67
CA CYS A 239 2.29 -1.36 10.83
C CYS A 239 2.93 -1.03 9.48
N ASP A 240 4.04 -0.32 9.54
CA ASP A 240 4.90 -0.07 8.40
C ASP A 240 6.12 -0.98 8.45
N ILE A 241 6.56 -1.40 7.27
CA ILE A 241 7.87 -2.01 7.10
C ILE A 241 8.75 -0.93 6.47
N GLU A 242 9.78 -0.56 7.19
CA GLU A 242 10.71 0.47 6.76
C GLU A 242 12.07 -0.13 6.43
N ALA A 243 12.64 0.29 5.30
CA ALA A 243 13.95 -0.13 4.83
C ALA A 243 15.05 0.83 5.28
N TRP A 244 16.23 0.30 5.57
CA TRP A 244 17.40 1.08 5.90
C TRP A 244 17.98 1.78 4.67
N SER A 245 18.14 3.10 4.76
CA SER A 245 18.90 3.89 3.80
C SER A 245 20.30 4.18 4.33
N PRO A 246 21.35 3.53 3.82
CA PRO A 246 22.71 3.79 4.28
C PRO A 246 23.18 5.21 3.95
N ARG A 247 22.67 5.84 2.87
CA ARG A 247 22.95 7.23 2.54
C ARG A 247 22.37 8.21 3.55
N GLN A 248 21.09 8.03 3.91
CA GLN A 248 20.39 8.93 4.84
C GLN A 248 20.63 8.55 6.30
N GLN A 249 21.17 7.35 6.54
CA GLN A 249 21.37 6.73 7.87
C GLN A 249 20.05 6.71 8.66
N LYS A 250 18.94 6.41 7.98
CA LYS A 250 17.62 6.28 8.58
C LYS A 250 16.79 5.23 7.85
N TYR A 251 15.73 4.80 8.49
CA TYR A 251 14.72 3.96 7.91
C TYR A 251 13.65 4.83 7.22
N PHE A 252 13.03 4.30 6.18
CA PHE A 252 11.88 4.91 5.49
C PHE A 252 10.91 3.83 5.04
N GLU A 253 9.62 4.17 5.00
CA GLU A 253 8.55 3.25 4.63
C GLU A 253 8.70 2.73 3.19
N VAL A 254 8.61 1.40 3.04
CA VAL A 254 8.61 0.70 1.75
C VAL A 254 7.38 -0.18 1.56
N CYS A 255 6.65 -0.45 2.65
CA CYS A 255 5.44 -1.25 2.66
C CYS A 255 4.65 -0.93 3.92
N SER A 256 3.32 -0.96 3.84
CA SER A 256 2.45 -0.94 5.02
C SER A 256 1.53 -2.16 5.02
N CYS A 257 1.18 -2.65 6.20
CA CYS A 257 0.22 -3.73 6.38
C CYS A 257 -0.88 -3.25 7.33
N SER A 258 -2.14 -3.45 6.95
CA SER A 258 -3.27 -2.95 7.72
C SER A 258 -4.34 -4.02 7.91
N ASN A 259 -4.87 -4.12 9.14
CA ASN A 259 -6.13 -4.78 9.43
C ASN A 259 -7.23 -3.72 9.45
N LEU A 260 -8.21 -3.86 8.59
CA LEU A 260 -9.36 -2.95 8.48
C LEU A 260 -10.61 -3.51 9.18
N GLY A 261 -10.51 -4.70 9.77
CA GLY A 261 -11.68 -5.40 10.32
C GLY A 261 -12.76 -5.54 9.25
N ASP A 262 -13.98 -5.17 9.58
CA ASP A 262 -15.12 -5.22 8.66
C ASP A 262 -15.47 -3.87 8.00
N ALA A 263 -14.64 -2.81 8.16
CA ALA A 263 -14.97 -1.47 7.70
C ALA A 263 -15.25 -1.40 6.19
N GLN A 264 -14.34 -1.93 5.37
CA GLN A 264 -14.54 -1.98 3.91
C GLN A 264 -15.66 -2.94 3.52
N ALA A 265 -15.77 -4.08 4.20
CA ALA A 265 -16.83 -5.05 3.95
C ALA A 265 -18.23 -4.46 4.21
N ARG A 266 -18.41 -3.73 5.31
CA ARG A 266 -19.67 -3.01 5.60
C ARG A 266 -20.00 -1.95 4.57
N ARG A 267 -19.02 -1.13 4.17
CA ARG A 267 -19.19 -0.05 3.21
C ARG A 267 -19.53 -0.57 1.81
N LEU A 268 -18.90 -1.66 1.38
CA LEU A 268 -19.10 -2.31 0.08
C LEU A 268 -20.16 -3.40 0.10
N ARG A 269 -20.83 -3.64 1.24
CA ARG A 269 -21.87 -4.67 1.44
C ARG A 269 -21.37 -6.08 1.10
N ILE A 270 -20.11 -6.36 1.43
CA ILE A 270 -19.51 -7.68 1.31
C ILE A 270 -19.91 -8.50 2.55
N ARG A 271 -20.45 -9.66 2.34
CA ARG A 271 -20.86 -10.57 3.40
C ARG A 271 -20.46 -12.00 3.05
N TYR A 272 -20.48 -12.88 4.01
CA TYR A 272 -20.41 -14.30 3.74
C TYR A 272 -21.61 -15.02 4.37
N LYS A 273 -21.92 -16.18 3.82
CA LYS A 273 -22.99 -17.04 4.31
C LYS A 273 -22.37 -18.27 4.94
N ASP A 274 -22.62 -18.48 6.25
CA ASP A 274 -22.15 -19.63 7.00
C ASP A 274 -22.92 -20.91 6.66
N GLU A 275 -22.45 -22.05 7.18
CA GLU A 275 -23.09 -23.36 6.97
C GLU A 275 -24.52 -23.43 7.52
N SER A 276 -24.89 -22.61 8.52
CA SER A 276 -26.25 -22.50 9.04
C SER A 276 -27.18 -21.69 8.15
N GLY A 277 -26.64 -21.03 7.13
CA GLY A 277 -27.38 -20.16 6.24
C GLY A 277 -27.49 -18.71 6.71
N LYS A 278 -26.83 -18.32 7.81
CA LYS A 278 -26.77 -16.95 8.33
C LYS A 278 -25.72 -16.15 7.55
N THR A 279 -26.00 -14.87 7.30
CA THR A 279 -25.08 -13.89 6.70
C THR A 279 -24.66 -12.85 7.70
#